data_1916690dc81a3e630f6e617b0c5a34ef
#
_entry.id   1916690dc81a3e630f6e617b0c5a34ef
#
_cell.length_a   1.000
_cell.length_b   1.000
_cell.length_c   1.000
_cell.angle_alpha   90.00
_cell.angle_beta   90.00
_cell.angle_gamma   90.00
#
_symmetry.space_group_name_H-M   'P 1'
#
loop_
_entity.id
_entity.type
_entity.pdbx_description
1 polymer ?
#
loop_
_entity_poly.entity_id
_entity_poly.type
_entity_poly.pdbx_seq_one_letter_code
_entity_poly.pdbx_strand_id
1 'polypeptide(L)'
;SEMAEFAPGRYNRDAERFSEYTRFKPGIKMEYVYYYPPKADSALTSRYPDYDVRQIAERVARKYNVKASRLRPADELAEQIDLAEEEYWFVRVIEWGGKEARLRRYNEMNPNPKEREITAALRTLETSPARVGFVTGHGERSFDRKGDREYSIFTTLRSMRSSLINQGYTMQAVDLAAEGGVGSDIDIL
;
A
#
# COMPACT_ATOMS: atom_id res chain seq x y z
N SER A 1 3.68 -8.34 -13.93
CA SER A 1 4.66 -7.26 -13.74
C SER A 1 5.20 -7.12 -12.32
N GLU A 2 4.55 -7.68 -11.30
CA GLU A 2 5.08 -7.72 -9.91
C GLU A 2 6.37 -8.52 -9.79
N MET A 3 6.57 -9.50 -10.65
CA MET A 3 7.81 -10.28 -10.70
C MET A 3 9.07 -9.42 -10.90
N ALA A 4 8.94 -8.21 -11.43
CA ALA A 4 10.06 -7.28 -11.56
C ALA A 4 10.56 -6.74 -10.21
N GLU A 5 9.74 -6.78 -9.16
CA GLU A 5 10.13 -6.31 -7.82
C GLU A 5 11.09 -7.28 -7.11
N PHE A 6 11.12 -8.55 -7.54
CA PHE A 6 12.14 -9.51 -7.08
C PHE A 6 13.54 -9.24 -7.64
N ALA A 7 13.67 -8.39 -8.65
CA ALA A 7 14.96 -8.14 -9.27
C ALA A 7 15.91 -7.40 -8.30
N PRO A 8 17.14 -7.87 -8.05
CA PRO A 8 18.09 -7.23 -7.15
C PRO A 8 18.36 -5.76 -7.43
N GLY A 9 18.31 -5.36 -8.70
CA GLY A 9 18.45 -3.97 -9.11
C GLY A 9 17.34 -3.03 -8.60
N ARG A 10 16.22 -3.56 -8.13
CA ARG A 10 15.15 -2.75 -7.53
C ARG A 10 15.54 -2.27 -6.13
N TYR A 11 16.15 -3.13 -5.33
CA TYR A 11 16.70 -2.73 -4.04
C TYR A 11 17.65 -1.54 -4.17
N ASN A 12 18.63 -1.64 -5.07
CA ASN A 12 19.60 -0.57 -5.28
C ASN A 12 18.94 0.75 -5.71
N ARG A 13 17.96 0.68 -6.61
CA ARG A 13 17.21 1.88 -7.05
C ARG A 13 16.37 2.50 -5.94
N ASP A 14 15.82 1.70 -5.06
CA ASP A 14 15.08 2.21 -3.91
C ASP A 14 16.04 2.82 -2.89
N ALA A 15 17.14 2.16 -2.58
CA ALA A 15 18.18 2.71 -1.71
C ALA A 15 18.73 4.04 -2.26
N GLU A 16 18.97 4.14 -3.56
CA GLU A 16 19.37 5.39 -4.21
C GLU A 16 18.29 6.48 -4.09
N ARG A 17 17.01 6.13 -4.35
CA ARG A 17 15.88 7.07 -4.24
C ARG A 17 15.71 7.63 -2.83
N PHE A 18 15.92 6.83 -1.82
CA PHE A 18 15.82 7.24 -0.42
C PHE A 18 17.16 7.68 0.19
N SER A 19 18.23 7.76 -0.61
CA SER A 19 19.57 8.10 -0.14
C SER A 19 19.65 9.49 0.50
N GLU A 20 18.90 10.46 0.01
CA GLU A 20 18.84 11.80 0.59
C GLU A 20 18.27 11.75 2.01
N TYR A 21 17.19 11.00 2.23
CA TYR A 21 16.58 10.84 3.55
C TYR A 21 17.50 10.09 4.52
N THR A 22 18.16 9.01 4.06
CA THR A 22 19.10 8.25 4.89
C THR A 22 20.37 9.04 5.21
N ARG A 23 20.76 9.99 4.34
CA ARG A 23 21.88 10.90 4.59
C ARG A 23 21.57 11.89 5.69
N PHE A 24 20.38 12.47 5.72
CA PHE A 24 19.95 13.42 6.74
C PHE A 24 19.58 12.75 8.07
N LYS A 25 19.15 11.49 8.03
CA LYS A 25 18.77 10.72 9.21
C LYS A 25 19.48 9.36 9.21
N PRO A 26 20.70 9.28 9.74
CA PRO A 26 21.52 8.05 9.66
C PRO A 26 20.96 6.85 10.44
N GLY A 27 19.90 7.05 11.22
CA GLY A 27 19.17 5.97 11.90
C GLY A 27 18.16 5.22 11.02
N ILE A 28 17.90 5.67 9.77
CA ILE A 28 16.96 4.97 8.88
C ILE A 28 17.60 3.66 8.42
N LYS A 29 16.90 2.55 8.69
CA LYS A 29 17.26 1.22 8.18
C LYS A 29 16.28 0.82 7.10
N MET A 30 16.80 0.25 6.02
CA MET A 30 15.98 -0.32 4.95
C MET A 30 16.08 -1.83 4.98
N GLU A 31 14.96 -2.50 5.09
CA GLU A 31 14.83 -3.94 5.03
C GLU A 31 13.89 -4.35 3.90
N TYR A 32 14.22 -5.44 3.20
CA TYR A 32 13.40 -6.02 2.15
C TYR A 32 12.90 -7.38 2.58
N VAL A 33 11.57 -7.50 2.68
CA VAL A 33 10.88 -8.75 2.93
C VAL A 33 10.29 -9.26 1.62
N TYR A 34 10.66 -10.48 1.24
CA TYR A 34 10.11 -11.15 0.08
C TYR A 34 8.97 -12.06 0.53
N TYR A 35 7.80 -11.88 -0.05
CA TYR A 35 6.65 -12.69 0.29
C TYR A 35 5.92 -13.19 -0.96
N TYR A 36 5.04 -14.15 -0.77
CA TYR A 36 4.10 -14.61 -1.79
C TYR A 36 2.67 -14.63 -1.24
N PRO A 37 1.67 -14.31 -2.10
CA PRO A 37 0.26 -14.29 -1.69
C PRO A 37 -0.27 -15.70 -1.46
N PRO A 38 -1.42 -15.88 -0.79
CA PRO A 38 -2.02 -17.19 -0.57
C PRO A 38 -2.48 -17.88 -1.87
N LYS A 39 -2.69 -17.09 -2.94
CA LYS A 39 -3.05 -17.60 -4.27
C LYS A 39 -2.18 -16.92 -5.35
N ALA A 40 -1.67 -17.70 -6.30
CA ALA A 40 -1.01 -17.19 -7.48
C ALA A 40 -2.04 -16.54 -8.43
N ASP A 41 -1.59 -15.56 -9.22
CA ASP A 41 -2.42 -14.99 -10.27
C ASP A 41 -2.74 -16.03 -11.38
N SER A 42 -3.78 -15.76 -12.15
CA SER A 42 -4.27 -16.69 -13.18
C SER A 42 -3.23 -16.98 -14.26
N ALA A 43 -2.38 -16.03 -14.60
CA ALA A 43 -1.34 -16.21 -15.60
C ALA A 43 -0.23 -17.14 -15.09
N LEU A 44 0.13 -17.02 -13.83
CA LEU A 44 1.11 -17.91 -13.19
C LEU A 44 0.54 -19.33 -13.01
N THR A 45 -0.71 -19.44 -12.56
CA THR A 45 -1.39 -20.73 -12.40
C THR A 45 -1.51 -21.45 -13.76
N SER A 46 -1.89 -20.76 -14.82
CA SER A 46 -1.97 -21.35 -16.16
C SER A 46 -0.60 -21.79 -16.70
N ARG A 47 0.45 -21.05 -16.36
CA ARG A 47 1.82 -21.38 -16.77
C ARG A 47 2.42 -22.55 -16.01
N TYR A 48 1.96 -22.76 -14.79
CA TYR A 48 2.48 -23.76 -13.86
C TYR A 48 1.33 -24.54 -13.19
N PRO A 49 0.53 -25.32 -13.96
CA PRO A 49 -0.69 -25.94 -13.47
C PRO A 49 -0.44 -27.01 -12.40
N ASP A 50 0.72 -27.66 -12.41
CA ASP A 50 1.08 -28.73 -11.50
C ASP A 50 1.82 -28.26 -10.23
N TYR A 51 1.94 -26.93 -10.04
CA TYR A 51 2.69 -26.35 -8.92
C TYR A 51 1.77 -25.63 -7.95
N ASP A 52 2.03 -25.82 -6.66
CA ASP A 52 1.41 -24.98 -5.63
C ASP A 52 1.99 -23.54 -5.64
N VAL A 53 1.36 -22.63 -4.89
CA VAL A 53 1.74 -21.23 -4.86
C VAL A 53 3.17 -21.01 -4.36
N ARG A 54 3.62 -21.80 -3.38
CA ARG A 54 4.98 -21.74 -2.84
C ARG A 54 6.00 -22.19 -3.89
N GLN A 55 5.76 -23.29 -4.56
CA GLN A 55 6.62 -23.79 -5.62
C GLN A 55 6.73 -22.79 -6.80
N ILE A 56 5.62 -22.14 -7.14
CA ILE A 56 5.61 -21.05 -8.13
C ILE A 56 6.47 -19.90 -7.65
N ALA A 57 6.30 -19.45 -6.40
CA ALA A 57 7.07 -18.35 -5.81
C ALA A 57 8.57 -18.65 -5.78
N GLU A 58 8.97 -19.86 -5.37
CA GLU A 58 10.37 -20.29 -5.36
C GLU A 58 10.98 -20.35 -6.77
N ARG A 59 10.20 -20.71 -7.76
CA ARG A 59 10.62 -20.75 -9.16
C ARG A 59 10.83 -19.34 -9.72
N VAL A 60 9.92 -18.43 -9.39
CA VAL A 60 10.03 -17.02 -9.75
C VAL A 60 11.23 -16.38 -9.03
N ALA A 61 11.40 -16.61 -7.75
CA ALA A 61 12.51 -16.08 -6.96
C ALA A 61 13.88 -16.49 -7.51
N ARG A 62 14.04 -17.77 -7.85
CA ARG A 62 15.28 -18.28 -8.50
C ARG A 62 15.64 -17.55 -9.78
N LYS A 63 14.64 -17.21 -10.60
CA LYS A 63 14.85 -16.45 -11.84
C LYS A 63 15.48 -15.07 -11.57
N TYR A 64 15.24 -14.51 -10.39
CA TYR A 64 15.75 -13.21 -9.97
C TYR A 64 16.88 -13.31 -8.93
N ASN A 65 17.50 -14.48 -8.76
CA ASN A 65 18.58 -14.74 -7.80
C ASN A 65 18.19 -14.50 -6.34
N VAL A 66 16.91 -14.64 -6.01
CA VAL A 66 16.43 -14.61 -4.63
C VAL A 66 16.40 -16.03 -4.08
N LYS A 67 17.04 -16.25 -2.92
CA LYS A 67 17.05 -17.56 -2.26
C LYS A 67 15.65 -17.90 -1.75
N ALA A 68 15.20 -19.13 -1.98
CA ALA A 68 13.90 -19.62 -1.51
C ALA A 68 13.71 -19.45 0.01
N SER A 69 14.78 -19.58 0.80
CA SER A 69 14.76 -19.40 2.26
C SER A 69 14.43 -17.97 2.71
N ARG A 70 14.43 -16.98 1.81
CA ARG A 70 14.03 -15.60 2.09
C ARG A 70 12.57 -15.31 1.79
N LEU A 71 11.87 -16.28 1.15
CA LEU A 71 10.45 -16.13 0.84
C LEU A 71 9.62 -16.50 2.06
N ARG A 72 8.67 -15.65 2.39
CA ARG A 72 7.70 -15.85 3.46
C ARG A 72 6.28 -15.92 2.89
N PRO A 73 5.39 -16.75 3.37
CA PRO A 73 3.97 -16.63 3.05
C PRO A 73 3.42 -15.31 3.60
N ALA A 74 2.46 -14.71 2.91
CA ALA A 74 1.88 -13.43 3.33
C ALA A 74 1.28 -13.48 4.74
N ASP A 75 0.73 -14.62 5.13
CA ASP A 75 0.10 -14.83 6.44
C ASP A 75 1.09 -14.68 7.62
N GLU A 76 2.36 -14.98 7.42
CA GLU A 76 3.40 -14.77 8.43
C GLU A 76 3.69 -13.27 8.69
N LEU A 77 3.24 -12.39 7.82
CA LEU A 77 3.43 -10.95 7.90
C LEU A 77 2.19 -10.23 8.44
N ALA A 78 1.10 -10.95 8.71
CA ALA A 78 -0.19 -10.37 9.08
C ALA A 78 -0.15 -9.50 10.36
N GLU A 79 0.74 -9.83 11.30
CA GLU A 79 0.95 -9.00 12.50
C GLU A 79 1.68 -7.68 12.21
N GLN A 80 2.43 -7.60 11.09
CA GLN A 80 3.19 -6.43 10.70
C GLN A 80 2.45 -5.56 9.69
N ILE A 81 1.72 -6.20 8.77
CA ILE A 81 1.01 -5.50 7.71
C ILE A 81 -0.14 -6.36 7.17
N ASP A 82 -1.31 -5.76 7.01
CA ASP A 82 -2.41 -6.36 6.25
C ASP A 82 -2.13 -6.27 4.74
N LEU A 83 -1.50 -7.32 4.23
CA LEU A 83 -1.17 -7.43 2.81
C LEU A 83 -2.41 -7.68 1.94
N ALA A 84 -3.50 -8.22 2.50
CA ALA A 84 -4.75 -8.39 1.76
C ALA A 84 -5.41 -7.03 1.49
N GLU A 85 -5.35 -6.12 2.45
CA GLU A 85 -5.78 -4.73 2.27
C GLU A 85 -4.96 -4.01 1.18
N GLU A 86 -3.69 -4.35 1.04
CA GLU A 86 -2.81 -3.84 -0.02
C GLU A 86 -2.91 -4.66 -1.33
N GLU A 87 -3.94 -5.51 -1.49
CA GLU A 87 -4.16 -6.37 -2.67
C GLU A 87 -2.93 -7.23 -3.02
N TYR A 88 -2.08 -7.56 -2.03
CA TYR A 88 -0.80 -8.26 -2.19
C TYR A 88 0.18 -7.56 -3.14
N TRP A 89 0.09 -6.23 -3.27
CA TRP A 89 1.02 -5.43 -4.05
C TRP A 89 2.26 -5.08 -3.24
N PHE A 90 3.33 -4.72 -3.96
CA PHE A 90 4.52 -4.17 -3.32
C PHE A 90 4.18 -2.85 -2.62
N VAL A 91 4.46 -2.79 -1.34
CA VAL A 91 4.26 -1.62 -0.48
C VAL A 91 5.52 -1.36 0.33
N ARG A 92 5.81 -0.11 0.61
CA ARG A 92 6.84 0.31 1.55
C ARG A 92 6.18 0.76 2.83
N VAL A 93 6.66 0.27 3.95
CA VAL A 93 6.23 0.73 5.27
C VAL A 93 7.34 1.61 5.84
N ILE A 94 6.99 2.79 6.30
CA ILE A 94 7.86 3.67 7.08
C ILE A 94 7.36 3.60 8.52
N GLU A 95 8.26 3.24 9.42
CA GLU A 95 7.96 3.14 10.85
C GLU A 95 8.74 4.21 11.62
N TRP A 96 8.06 4.92 12.51
CA TRP A 96 8.66 5.91 13.39
C TRP A 96 7.83 6.11 14.65
N GLY A 97 8.45 6.01 15.81
CA GLY A 97 7.78 6.28 17.09
C GLY A 97 6.57 5.37 17.38
N GLY A 98 6.57 4.14 16.88
CA GLY A 98 5.46 3.19 17.02
C GLY A 98 4.28 3.46 16.07
N LYS A 99 4.43 4.40 15.13
CA LYS A 99 3.46 4.68 14.07
C LYS A 99 3.99 4.19 12.73
N GLU A 100 3.07 3.90 11.82
CA GLU A 100 3.36 3.44 10.46
C GLU A 100 2.74 4.35 9.41
N ALA A 101 3.44 4.49 8.29
CA ALA A 101 2.94 5.11 7.06
C ALA A 101 3.30 4.26 5.85
N ARG A 102 2.44 4.25 4.85
CA ARG A 102 2.58 3.39 3.68
C ARG A 102 2.87 4.21 2.43
N LEU A 103 3.90 3.80 1.69
CA LEU A 103 4.25 4.34 0.39
C LEU A 103 4.03 3.27 -0.67
N ARG A 104 3.03 3.49 -1.50
CA ARG A 104 2.55 2.52 -2.48
C ARG A 104 3.20 2.71 -3.84
N ARG A 105 2.94 1.77 -4.73
CA ARG A 105 3.15 1.94 -6.16
C ARG A 105 1.85 2.34 -6.83
N TYR A 106 1.97 3.14 -7.89
CA TYR A 106 0.82 3.68 -8.61
C TYR A 106 0.74 3.12 -10.02
N ASN A 107 -0.47 3.03 -10.56
CA ASN A 107 -0.70 2.56 -11.93
C ASN A 107 -0.44 3.68 -12.94
N GLU A 108 0.82 4.10 -13.03
CA GLU A 108 1.32 5.19 -13.87
C GLU A 108 2.65 4.80 -14.53
N MET A 109 3.08 5.55 -15.55
CA MET A 109 4.39 5.36 -16.18
C MET A 109 5.55 5.45 -15.17
N ASN A 110 5.48 6.37 -14.21
CA ASN A 110 6.37 6.39 -13.04
C ASN A 110 5.60 5.91 -11.80
N PRO A 111 5.65 4.61 -11.49
CA PRO A 111 4.83 4.02 -10.44
C PRO A 111 5.32 4.31 -9.01
N ASN A 112 6.50 4.90 -8.86
CA ASN A 112 7.09 5.11 -7.54
C ASN A 112 6.57 6.40 -6.87
N PRO A 113 6.58 6.47 -5.53
CA PRO A 113 6.22 7.68 -4.81
C PRO A 113 7.15 8.83 -5.18
N LYS A 114 6.59 10.02 -5.24
CA LYS A 114 7.29 11.30 -5.40
C LYS A 114 7.39 12.00 -4.04
N GLU A 115 8.08 13.12 -4.00
CA GLU A 115 8.25 13.95 -2.82
C GLU A 115 6.95 14.23 -2.06
N ARG A 116 5.87 14.52 -2.78
CA ARG A 116 4.57 14.81 -2.19
C ARG A 116 4.01 13.64 -1.37
N GLU A 117 4.07 12.44 -1.90
CA GLU A 117 3.58 11.24 -1.21
C GLU A 117 4.50 10.87 -0.04
N ILE A 118 5.81 11.05 -0.19
CA ILE A 118 6.78 10.81 0.89
C ILE A 118 6.53 11.81 2.03
N THR A 119 6.37 13.09 1.72
CA THR A 119 6.06 14.13 2.70
C THR A 119 4.72 13.86 3.40
N ALA A 120 3.68 13.45 2.65
CA ALA A 120 2.40 13.08 3.22
C ALA A 120 2.54 11.90 4.21
N ALA A 121 3.28 10.86 3.83
CA ALA A 121 3.54 9.70 4.69
C ALA A 121 4.32 10.11 5.96
N LEU A 122 5.37 10.91 5.82
CA LEU A 122 6.14 11.39 6.98
C LEU A 122 5.29 12.24 7.92
N ARG A 123 4.41 13.09 7.39
CA ARG A 123 3.50 13.89 8.20
C ARG A 123 2.55 13.02 9.02
N THR A 124 2.04 11.91 8.47
CA THR A 124 1.15 11.02 9.22
C THR A 124 1.84 10.28 10.38
N LEU A 125 3.16 10.20 10.37
CA LEU A 125 3.92 9.67 11.50
C LEU A 125 4.02 10.67 12.67
N GLU A 126 3.96 11.95 12.40
CA GLU A 126 4.03 13.02 13.41
C GLU A 126 2.65 13.41 13.92
N THR A 127 1.72 13.66 12.99
CA THR A 127 0.37 14.14 13.28
C THR A 127 -0.67 13.08 12.88
N SER A 128 -1.82 13.06 13.55
CA SER A 128 -2.94 12.22 13.11
C SER A 128 -3.40 12.66 11.72
N PRO A 129 -3.69 11.72 10.80
CA PRO A 129 -4.27 12.03 9.50
C PRO A 129 -5.57 12.81 9.65
N ALA A 130 -5.76 13.85 8.86
CA ALA A 130 -7.04 14.54 8.82
C ALA A 130 -8.13 13.60 8.29
N ARG A 131 -9.29 13.62 8.95
CA ARG A 131 -10.43 12.77 8.66
C ARG A 131 -11.45 13.49 7.82
N VAL A 132 -11.73 12.94 6.64
CA VAL A 132 -12.72 13.45 5.69
C VAL A 132 -14.02 12.65 5.85
N GLY A 133 -15.08 13.32 6.24
CA GLY A 133 -16.43 12.76 6.31
C GLY A 133 -17.11 12.79 4.94
N PHE A 134 -17.72 11.69 4.58
CA PHE A 134 -18.56 11.59 3.38
C PHE A 134 -20.00 11.35 3.82
N VAL A 135 -20.88 12.29 3.47
CA VAL A 135 -22.32 12.18 3.79
C VAL A 135 -22.91 10.94 3.12
N THR A 136 -23.73 10.22 3.86
CA THR A 136 -24.45 9.02 3.41
C THR A 136 -25.89 9.04 3.88
N GLY A 137 -26.74 8.19 3.28
CA GLY A 137 -28.11 7.98 3.73
C GLY A 137 -29.18 8.52 2.77
N HIS A 138 -28.83 9.36 1.78
CA HIS A 138 -29.80 10.01 0.88
C HIS A 138 -29.55 9.70 -0.61
N GLY A 139 -28.82 8.62 -0.91
CA GLY A 139 -28.48 8.23 -2.27
C GLY A 139 -27.21 8.88 -2.82
N GLU A 140 -26.35 9.39 -1.95
CA GLU A 140 -25.05 9.94 -2.28
C GLU A 140 -24.13 8.85 -2.86
N ARG A 141 -23.14 9.30 -3.61
CA ARG A 141 -22.09 8.42 -4.13
C ARG A 141 -21.20 7.92 -2.99
N SER A 142 -20.92 6.63 -3.01
CA SER A 142 -20.01 6.05 -2.00
C SER A 142 -18.57 6.47 -2.23
N PHE A 143 -17.86 6.74 -1.15
CA PHE A 143 -16.43 7.04 -1.20
C PHE A 143 -15.57 5.76 -1.36
N ASP A 144 -16.08 4.57 -1.03
CA ASP A 144 -15.33 3.31 -0.98
C ASP A 144 -15.77 2.26 -2.01
N ARG A 145 -16.94 2.41 -2.65
CA ARG A 145 -17.39 1.50 -3.69
C ARG A 145 -16.70 1.75 -5.02
N LYS A 146 -16.38 0.66 -5.72
CA LYS A 146 -15.89 0.69 -7.10
C LYS A 146 -17.06 0.86 -8.07
N GLY A 147 -16.94 1.79 -9.01
CA GLY A 147 -17.94 2.03 -10.06
C GLY A 147 -17.81 3.42 -10.68
N ASP A 148 -18.33 3.60 -11.88
CA ASP A 148 -18.21 4.86 -12.64
C ASP A 148 -18.89 6.06 -11.97
N ARG A 149 -19.84 5.79 -11.08
CA ARG A 149 -20.59 6.81 -10.33
C ARG A 149 -20.13 6.96 -8.89
N GLU A 150 -19.07 6.29 -8.49
CA GLU A 150 -18.60 6.26 -7.12
C GLU A 150 -17.28 7.03 -6.98
N TYR A 151 -16.92 7.39 -5.75
CA TYR A 151 -15.74 8.22 -5.50
C TYR A 151 -14.47 7.45 -5.14
N SER A 152 -14.51 6.11 -5.06
CA SER A 152 -13.36 5.32 -4.61
C SER A 152 -12.06 5.60 -5.37
N ILE A 153 -12.13 5.98 -6.63
CA ILE A 153 -10.96 6.35 -7.44
C ILE A 153 -10.21 7.58 -6.88
N PHE A 154 -10.95 8.51 -6.25
CA PHE A 154 -10.39 9.73 -5.67
C PHE A 154 -10.08 9.59 -4.18
N THR A 155 -10.64 8.60 -3.50
CA THR A 155 -10.62 8.47 -2.05
C THR A 155 -9.79 7.29 -1.59
N THR A 156 -10.18 6.06 -1.92
CA THR A 156 -9.62 4.83 -1.34
C THR A 156 -8.80 3.99 -2.33
N LEU A 157 -8.79 4.31 -3.63
CA LEU A 157 -8.07 3.52 -4.61
C LEU A 157 -6.55 3.66 -4.44
N ARG A 158 -5.93 2.62 -3.88
CA ARG A 158 -4.50 2.60 -3.51
C ARG A 158 -3.56 2.75 -4.69
N SER A 159 -3.94 2.24 -5.86
CA SER A 159 -3.16 2.34 -7.10
C SER A 159 -3.23 3.70 -7.79
N MET A 160 -4.11 4.60 -7.34
CA MET A 160 -4.25 5.96 -7.85
C MET A 160 -3.49 6.95 -6.98
N ARG A 161 -2.44 7.58 -7.52
CA ARG A 161 -1.58 8.52 -6.80
C ARG A 161 -2.33 9.65 -6.10
N SER A 162 -3.31 10.23 -6.79
CA SER A 162 -4.07 11.38 -6.31
C SER A 162 -5.17 11.04 -5.32
N SER A 163 -5.45 9.76 -5.05
CA SER A 163 -6.49 9.42 -4.08
C SER A 163 -6.10 9.85 -2.66
N LEU A 164 -7.09 10.24 -1.88
CA LEU A 164 -6.92 10.83 -0.54
C LEU A 164 -6.11 9.92 0.39
N ILE A 165 -6.32 8.60 0.32
CA ILE A 165 -5.57 7.64 1.13
C ILE A 165 -4.05 7.73 0.90
N ASN A 166 -3.61 8.09 -0.32
CA ASN A 166 -2.20 8.25 -0.68
C ASN A 166 -1.67 9.67 -0.40
N GLN A 167 -2.55 10.58 0.00
CA GLN A 167 -2.22 11.94 0.40
C GLN A 167 -2.24 12.14 1.93
N GLY A 168 -2.39 11.04 2.68
CA GLY A 168 -2.36 11.06 4.14
C GLY A 168 -3.67 11.51 4.80
N TYR A 169 -4.81 11.24 4.14
CA TYR A 169 -6.14 11.43 4.71
C TYR A 169 -6.75 10.08 5.10
N THR A 170 -7.65 10.10 6.08
CA THR A 170 -8.57 9.00 6.38
C THR A 170 -9.98 9.39 5.96
N MET A 171 -10.81 8.42 5.63
CA MET A 171 -12.18 8.63 5.18
C MET A 171 -13.15 7.90 6.10
N GLN A 172 -14.32 8.53 6.32
CA GLN A 172 -15.39 7.98 7.15
C GLN A 172 -16.76 8.33 6.56
N ALA A 173 -17.69 7.37 6.61
CA ALA A 173 -19.09 7.64 6.33
C ALA A 173 -19.72 8.48 7.45
N VAL A 174 -20.53 9.46 7.10
CA VAL A 174 -21.25 10.32 8.04
C VAL A 174 -22.73 10.30 7.68
N ASP A 175 -23.56 9.74 8.55
CA ASP A 175 -25.02 9.82 8.44
C ASP A 175 -25.51 11.04 9.24
N LEU A 176 -25.99 12.06 8.54
CA LEU A 176 -26.48 13.29 9.17
C LEU A 176 -27.80 13.09 9.95
N ALA A 177 -28.53 12.00 9.69
CA ALA A 177 -29.77 11.66 10.40
C ALA A 177 -29.49 10.88 11.71
N ALA A 178 -28.27 10.37 11.91
CA ALA A 178 -27.90 9.68 13.12
C ALA A 178 -27.84 10.63 14.34
N GLU A 179 -28.13 10.11 15.52
CA GLU A 179 -27.94 10.88 16.76
C GLU A 179 -26.50 11.37 16.87
N GLY A 180 -26.34 12.69 17.04
CA GLY A 180 -25.03 13.35 17.15
C GLY A 180 -24.56 14.03 15.85
N GLY A 181 -25.20 13.77 14.71
CA GLY A 181 -24.88 14.45 13.44
C GLY A 181 -23.41 14.23 13.02
N VAL A 182 -22.71 15.31 12.68
CA VAL A 182 -21.28 15.27 12.34
C VAL A 182 -20.46 15.13 13.61
N GLY A 183 -19.68 14.05 13.72
CA GLY A 183 -18.79 13.81 14.85
C GLY A 183 -17.71 14.90 14.95
N SER A 184 -17.31 15.24 16.17
CA SER A 184 -16.22 16.21 16.44
C SER A 184 -14.84 15.75 15.94
N ASP A 185 -14.73 14.51 15.51
CA ASP A 185 -13.54 13.86 14.99
C ASP A 185 -13.44 13.98 13.45
N ILE A 186 -14.41 14.64 12.79
CA ILE A 186 -14.37 14.94 11.36
C ILE A 186 -13.75 16.32 11.15
N ASP A 187 -12.64 16.37 10.42
CA ASP A 187 -11.92 17.62 10.12
C ASP A 187 -12.47 18.32 8.88
N ILE A 188 -13.00 17.54 7.91
CA ILE A 188 -13.52 18.02 6.62
C ILE A 188 -14.79 17.23 6.32
N LEU A 189 -15.89 17.93 5.94
CA LEU A 189 -17.15 17.33 5.48
C LEU A 189 -17.39 17.67 4.02
#